data_2ff7dbbbb559b5f73ac5716b17a23a8c
#
_entry.id   2ff7dbbbb559b5f73ac5716b17a23a8c
#
_cell.length_a   1.000
_cell.length_b   1.000
_cell.length_c   1.000
_cell.angle_alpha   90.00
_cell.angle_beta   90.00
_cell.angle_gamma   90.00
#
_symmetry.space_group_name_H-M   'P 1'
#
loop_
_entity.id
_entity.type
_entity.pdbx_description
1 polymer ?
#
loop_
_entity_poly.entity_id
_entity_poly.type
_entity_poly.pdbx_seq_one_letter_code
_entity_poly.pdbx_strand_id
1 'polypeptide(L)'
;IRDSFSISDQAIYRIIQEYTREAGVRELERMLGTIIRKAIKNILMNHVERVDIDVDNLEEYLGKPKYTYNANDDLDQVGVVTGLAYTQFGGDTLQVEVTHYKGDGRLVLTGKLGDVMKESAQAALSYVKSNAEKFGIDCDEFKKSDIHIHVPEGAVNKDGPSAGITITSTLISLFTKRIVSNKIAMTGEITLRGRVLPIGGLKEKVIGAHRANICLLYTSDAADD
;
A
#
# COMPACT_ATOMS: atom_id res chain seq x y z
N ILE A 1 22.18 -3.11 35.30
CA ILE A 1 21.16 -3.31 34.26
C ILE A 1 21.61 -2.68 32.94
N ARG A 2 22.27 -1.53 32.91
CA ARG A 2 22.71 -0.91 31.64
C ARG A 2 23.72 -1.79 30.86
N ASP A 3 24.54 -2.55 31.55
CA ASP A 3 25.56 -3.40 30.92
C ASP A 3 25.05 -4.81 30.57
N SER A 4 23.87 -5.19 31.08
CA SER A 4 23.28 -6.53 30.91
C SER A 4 22.18 -6.61 29.88
N PHE A 5 21.83 -5.50 29.19
CA PHE A 5 20.79 -5.44 28.20
C PHE A 5 21.13 -4.47 27.07
N SER A 6 20.93 -4.90 25.84
CA SER A 6 20.95 -4.03 24.67
C SER A 6 19.85 -4.42 23.68
N ILE A 7 19.50 -3.47 22.83
CA ILE A 7 18.59 -3.69 21.69
C ILE A 7 19.15 -2.93 20.48
N SER A 8 19.20 -3.59 19.35
CA SER A 8 19.70 -2.97 18.11
C SER A 8 18.67 -2.01 17.51
N ASP A 9 19.15 -0.99 16.81
CA ASP A 9 18.29 -0.09 16.05
C ASP A 9 17.45 -0.83 15.02
N GLN A 10 18.00 -1.87 14.40
CA GLN A 10 17.31 -2.72 13.43
C GLN A 10 16.14 -3.46 14.07
N ALA A 11 16.31 -3.97 15.31
CA ALA A 11 15.21 -4.59 16.06
C ALA A 11 14.12 -3.56 16.40
N ILE A 12 14.47 -2.33 16.76
CA ILE A 12 13.51 -1.25 17.01
C ILE A 12 12.73 -0.93 15.73
N TYR A 13 13.39 -0.79 14.60
CA TYR A 13 12.72 -0.59 13.31
C TYR A 13 11.77 -1.75 12.95
N ARG A 14 12.20 -2.99 13.19
CA ARG A 14 11.33 -4.16 12.97
C ARG A 14 10.11 -4.14 13.89
N ILE A 15 10.23 -3.72 15.15
CA ILE A 15 9.10 -3.57 16.07
C ILE A 15 8.10 -2.54 15.52
N ILE A 16 8.59 -1.39 15.06
CA ILE A 16 7.74 -0.34 14.50
C ILE A 16 6.99 -0.84 13.28
N GLN A 17 7.64 -1.58 12.41
CA GLN A 17 7.09 -2.06 11.15
C GLN A 17 6.12 -3.22 11.31
N GLU A 18 6.46 -4.20 12.15
CA GLU A 18 5.78 -5.50 12.18
C GLU A 18 4.92 -5.72 13.44
N TYR A 19 5.11 -4.95 14.50
CA TYR A 19 4.40 -5.16 15.78
C TYR A 19 3.53 -3.99 16.22
N THR A 20 3.70 -2.80 15.60
CA THR A 20 2.91 -1.61 15.93
C THR A 20 2.26 -1.00 14.69
N ARG A 21 1.10 -0.37 14.89
CA ARG A 21 0.40 0.40 13.85
C ARG A 21 -0.28 1.59 14.50
N GLU A 22 0.48 2.67 14.71
CA GLU A 22 0.07 3.83 15.47
C GLU A 22 0.65 5.13 14.90
N ALA A 23 -0.01 6.25 15.20
CA ALA A 23 0.49 7.59 14.85
C ALA A 23 1.51 8.12 15.86
N GLY A 24 1.64 7.50 17.03
CA GLY A 24 2.55 7.86 18.12
C GLY A 24 3.55 6.75 18.42
N VAL A 25 3.93 6.63 19.69
CA VAL A 25 4.95 5.68 20.18
C VAL A 25 4.49 4.85 21.38
N ARG A 26 3.20 4.86 21.73
CA ARG A 26 2.68 4.16 22.90
C ARG A 26 2.73 2.64 22.78
N GLU A 27 2.44 2.11 21.61
CA GLU A 27 2.57 0.68 21.37
C GLU A 27 4.02 0.24 21.32
N LEU A 28 4.89 1.05 20.72
CA LEU A 28 6.33 0.82 20.73
C LEU A 28 6.85 0.75 22.17
N GLU A 29 6.49 1.73 23.01
CA GLU A 29 6.86 1.73 24.43
C GLU A 29 6.38 0.46 25.16
N ARG A 30 5.14 0.03 24.88
CA ARG A 30 4.57 -1.21 25.43
C ARG A 30 5.32 -2.46 24.98
N MET A 31 5.72 -2.53 23.71
CA MET A 31 6.50 -3.65 23.18
C MET A 31 7.89 -3.69 23.80
N LEU A 32 8.58 -2.55 23.86
CA LEU A 32 9.86 -2.43 24.53
C LEU A 32 9.78 -2.81 26.02
N GLY A 33 8.77 -2.35 26.73
CA GLY A 33 8.51 -2.75 28.12
C GLY A 33 8.27 -4.26 28.27
N THR A 34 7.65 -4.91 27.29
CA THR A 34 7.48 -6.36 27.29
C THR A 34 8.80 -7.09 27.10
N ILE A 35 9.63 -6.63 26.16
CA ILE A 35 10.97 -7.20 25.93
C ILE A 35 11.82 -7.06 27.19
N ILE A 36 11.86 -5.86 27.79
CA ILE A 36 12.65 -5.60 28.99
C ILE A 36 12.23 -6.51 30.16
N ARG A 37 10.92 -6.66 30.39
CA ARG A 37 10.42 -7.57 31.44
C ARG A 37 10.84 -9.03 31.21
N LYS A 38 10.77 -9.52 29.99
CA LYS A 38 11.21 -10.87 29.66
C LYS A 38 12.73 -11.02 29.76
N ALA A 39 13.49 -10.02 29.34
CA ALA A 39 14.95 -10.01 29.50
C ALA A 39 15.37 -10.05 30.97
N ILE A 40 14.75 -9.23 31.82
CA ILE A 40 14.98 -9.25 33.27
C ILE A 40 14.68 -10.63 33.86
N LYS A 41 13.57 -11.25 33.44
CA LYS A 41 13.21 -12.61 33.86
C LYS A 41 14.31 -13.62 33.47
N ASN A 42 14.82 -13.55 32.25
CA ASN A 42 15.90 -14.43 31.78
C ASN A 42 17.18 -14.23 32.59
N ILE A 43 17.58 -12.99 32.86
CA ILE A 43 18.76 -12.67 33.66
C ILE A 43 18.62 -13.24 35.06
N LEU A 44 17.49 -13.04 35.75
CA LEU A 44 17.29 -13.44 37.12
C LEU A 44 17.05 -14.94 37.32
N MET A 45 16.25 -15.56 36.43
CA MET A 45 15.83 -16.95 36.61
C MET A 45 16.73 -17.96 35.91
N ASN A 46 17.30 -17.58 34.76
CA ASN A 46 18.14 -18.47 33.97
C ASN A 46 19.62 -18.15 34.11
N HIS A 47 19.98 -17.22 35.02
CA HIS A 47 21.38 -16.81 35.31
C HIS A 47 22.14 -16.38 34.05
N VAL A 48 21.46 -15.74 33.10
CA VAL A 48 22.08 -15.19 31.90
C VAL A 48 22.73 -13.83 32.26
N GLU A 49 24.00 -13.67 31.95
CA GLU A 49 24.72 -12.44 32.32
C GLU A 49 24.28 -11.22 31.51
N ARG A 50 23.89 -11.46 30.24
CA ARG A 50 23.51 -10.41 29.29
C ARG A 50 22.46 -10.89 28.30
N VAL A 51 21.56 -9.99 27.93
CA VAL A 51 20.54 -10.19 26.88
C VAL A 51 20.70 -9.11 25.84
N ASP A 52 21.01 -9.52 24.63
CA ASP A 52 21.08 -8.64 23.46
C ASP A 52 19.93 -9.00 22.51
N ILE A 53 19.12 -7.98 22.20
CA ILE A 53 17.95 -8.12 21.32
C ILE A 53 18.32 -7.62 19.93
N ASP A 54 18.14 -8.51 18.96
CA ASP A 54 18.31 -8.20 17.55
C ASP A 54 17.13 -8.75 16.74
N VAL A 55 17.14 -8.52 15.44
CA VAL A 55 16.10 -8.95 14.48
C VAL A 55 15.82 -10.45 14.61
N ASP A 56 16.87 -11.27 14.76
CA ASP A 56 16.76 -12.73 14.74
C ASP A 56 16.04 -13.33 15.96
N ASN A 57 16.14 -12.69 17.13
CA ASN A 57 15.54 -13.21 18.37
C ASN A 57 14.29 -12.45 18.83
N LEU A 58 13.85 -11.45 18.05
CA LEU A 58 12.73 -10.60 18.43
C LEU A 58 11.42 -11.39 18.63
N GLU A 59 11.21 -12.43 17.83
CA GLU A 59 10.01 -13.27 17.92
C GLU A 59 9.91 -14.08 19.21
N GLU A 60 11.04 -14.42 19.85
CA GLU A 60 11.05 -15.08 21.16
C GLU A 60 10.42 -14.19 22.25
N TYR A 61 10.59 -12.88 22.10
CA TYR A 61 10.13 -11.89 23.06
C TYR A 61 8.72 -11.38 22.75
N LEU A 62 8.38 -11.16 21.49
CA LEU A 62 7.12 -10.54 21.08
C LEU A 62 6.12 -11.49 20.43
N GLY A 63 6.55 -12.71 20.09
CA GLY A 63 5.78 -13.64 19.27
C GLY A 63 5.84 -13.29 17.79
N LYS A 64 5.00 -13.93 16.99
CA LYS A 64 4.96 -13.69 15.54
C LYS A 64 4.56 -12.25 15.24
N PRO A 65 5.10 -11.67 14.17
CA PRO A 65 4.69 -10.36 13.68
C PRO A 65 3.18 -10.26 13.52
N LYS A 66 2.63 -9.12 13.92
CA LYS A 66 1.19 -8.83 13.78
C LYS A 66 0.85 -8.25 12.41
N TYR A 67 1.78 -7.53 11.85
CA TYR A 67 1.65 -6.83 10.59
C TYR A 67 2.77 -7.34 9.69
N THR A 68 2.41 -8.10 8.69
CA THR A 68 3.29 -8.29 7.56
C THR A 68 3.09 -7.07 6.68
N TYR A 69 4.12 -6.22 6.57
CA TYR A 69 4.18 -5.42 5.36
C TYR A 69 4.22 -6.45 4.24
N ASN A 70 3.13 -6.53 3.49
CA ASN A 70 3.19 -7.23 2.23
C ASN A 70 4.31 -6.55 1.44
N ALA A 71 5.50 -7.10 1.53
CA ALA A 71 6.42 -7.02 0.42
C ALA A 71 5.53 -7.46 -0.74
N ASN A 72 5.10 -6.50 -1.57
CA ASN A 72 4.29 -6.76 -2.74
C ASN A 72 4.78 -8.08 -3.30
N ASP A 73 3.90 -9.09 -3.39
CA ASP A 73 4.28 -10.38 -3.96
C ASP A 73 5.20 -10.08 -5.11
N ASP A 74 6.42 -10.61 -5.08
CA ASP A 74 7.56 -10.11 -5.86
C ASP A 74 7.37 -10.18 -7.38
N LEU A 75 6.16 -10.46 -7.85
CA LEU A 75 5.85 -10.65 -9.25
C LEU A 75 5.03 -9.48 -9.80
N ASP A 76 5.64 -8.80 -10.75
CA ASP A 76 4.95 -7.85 -11.61
C ASP A 76 3.82 -8.55 -12.39
N GLN A 77 2.61 -8.02 -12.33
CA GLN A 77 1.43 -8.63 -12.95
C GLN A 77 0.68 -7.64 -13.84
N VAL A 78 0.13 -8.16 -14.94
CA VAL A 78 -0.79 -7.40 -15.80
C VAL A 78 -2.08 -7.13 -15.04
N GLY A 79 -2.55 -5.88 -15.09
CA GLY A 79 -3.80 -5.51 -14.41
C GLY A 79 -3.67 -5.30 -12.90
N VAL A 80 -2.45 -5.15 -12.41
CA VAL A 80 -2.15 -4.81 -11.00
C VAL A 80 -1.21 -3.62 -10.95
N VAL A 81 -1.58 -2.57 -10.22
CA VAL A 81 -0.76 -1.37 -10.03
C VAL A 81 -0.83 -0.90 -8.58
N THR A 82 0.29 -0.44 -8.06
CA THR A 82 0.38 0.08 -6.72
C THR A 82 0.01 1.57 -6.68
N GLY A 83 -0.95 1.91 -5.87
CA GLY A 83 -1.28 3.27 -5.47
C GLY A 83 -0.84 3.56 -4.04
N LEU A 84 -1.19 4.75 -3.56
CA LEU A 84 -0.88 5.19 -2.20
C LEU A 84 -2.12 5.71 -1.51
N ALA A 85 -2.29 5.31 -0.26
CA ALA A 85 -3.32 5.77 0.63
C ALA A 85 -2.74 6.59 1.78
N TYR A 86 -3.56 7.50 2.32
CA TYR A 86 -3.30 8.16 3.58
C TYR A 86 -4.28 7.61 4.63
N THR A 87 -3.74 7.20 5.76
CA THR A 87 -4.52 6.67 6.88
C THR A 87 -4.22 7.47 8.15
N GLN A 88 -5.02 7.29 9.18
CA GLN A 88 -4.73 7.87 10.50
C GLN A 88 -3.37 7.44 11.10
N PHE A 89 -2.76 6.41 10.53
CA PHE A 89 -1.45 5.89 10.95
C PHE A 89 -0.31 6.30 10.01
N GLY A 90 -0.59 7.14 9.02
CA GLY A 90 0.34 7.61 8.00
C GLY A 90 0.06 7.07 6.61
N GLY A 91 1.04 7.19 5.73
CA GLY A 91 0.94 6.69 4.36
C GLY A 91 1.11 5.18 4.29
N ASP A 92 0.40 4.56 3.35
CA ASP A 92 0.46 3.12 3.09
C ASP A 92 0.33 2.85 1.59
N THR A 93 0.73 1.67 1.15
CA THR A 93 0.51 1.24 -0.22
C THR A 93 -0.90 0.69 -0.40
N LEU A 94 -1.42 0.82 -1.60
CA LEU A 94 -2.75 0.38 -1.98
C LEU A 94 -2.65 -0.34 -3.32
N GLN A 95 -2.86 -1.65 -3.36
CA GLN A 95 -2.94 -2.36 -4.63
C GLN A 95 -4.30 -2.13 -5.29
N VAL A 96 -4.28 -1.90 -6.59
CA VAL A 96 -5.47 -1.87 -7.45
C VAL A 96 -5.35 -3.01 -8.44
N GLU A 97 -6.32 -3.90 -8.42
CA GLU A 97 -6.41 -5.05 -9.30
C GLU A 97 -7.60 -4.89 -10.25
N VAL A 98 -7.38 -5.16 -11.51
CA VAL A 98 -8.45 -5.12 -12.52
C VAL A 98 -8.43 -6.40 -13.33
N THR A 99 -9.60 -6.98 -13.54
CA THR A 99 -9.82 -8.08 -14.46
C THR A 99 -11.00 -7.80 -15.35
N HIS A 100 -11.09 -8.50 -16.46
CA HIS A 100 -12.27 -8.49 -17.34
C HIS A 100 -12.67 -9.91 -17.73
N TYR A 101 -13.93 -10.08 -18.01
CA TYR A 101 -14.51 -11.33 -18.47
C TYR A 101 -15.69 -11.05 -19.41
N LYS A 102 -16.10 -12.03 -20.19
CA LYS A 102 -17.22 -11.88 -21.14
C LYS A 102 -18.46 -11.34 -20.42
N GLY A 103 -19.02 -10.25 -20.93
CA GLY A 103 -20.17 -9.57 -20.33
C GLY A 103 -20.77 -8.51 -21.25
N ASP A 104 -21.47 -7.56 -20.68
CA ASP A 104 -22.25 -6.54 -21.39
C ASP A 104 -21.70 -5.11 -21.17
N GLY A 105 -20.46 -4.97 -20.74
CA GLY A 105 -19.79 -3.68 -20.50
C GLY A 105 -20.05 -3.08 -19.12
N ARG A 106 -20.40 -3.90 -18.13
CA ARG A 106 -20.66 -3.45 -16.76
C ARG A 106 -19.36 -3.20 -16.02
N LEU A 107 -19.40 -2.22 -15.10
CA LEU A 107 -18.33 -1.96 -14.15
C LEU A 107 -18.70 -2.53 -12.78
N VAL A 108 -17.90 -3.44 -12.27
CA VAL A 108 -18.01 -4.02 -10.93
C VAL A 108 -16.91 -3.45 -10.05
N LEU A 109 -17.26 -2.96 -8.87
CA LEU A 109 -16.33 -2.35 -7.91
C LEU A 109 -16.43 -3.06 -6.58
N THR A 110 -15.30 -3.51 -6.04
CA THR A 110 -15.21 -4.18 -4.73
C THR A 110 -14.01 -3.69 -3.91
N GLY A 111 -14.03 -3.91 -2.59
CA GLY A 111 -12.96 -3.49 -1.68
C GLY A 111 -13.38 -2.40 -0.69
N LYS A 112 -14.68 -2.24 -0.40
CA LYS A 112 -15.23 -1.19 0.47
C LYS A 112 -14.84 0.22 0.04
N LEU A 113 -15.06 0.49 -1.25
CA LEU A 113 -14.79 1.80 -1.83
C LEU A 113 -15.90 2.79 -1.43
N GLY A 114 -15.50 3.97 -0.95
CA GLY A 114 -16.39 5.10 -0.73
C GLY A 114 -16.88 5.70 -2.06
N ASP A 115 -17.83 6.61 -1.99
CA ASP A 115 -18.50 7.11 -3.17
C ASP A 115 -17.58 7.94 -4.08
N VAL A 116 -16.69 8.74 -3.50
CA VAL A 116 -15.71 9.53 -4.27
C VAL A 116 -14.74 8.61 -5.04
N MET A 117 -14.30 7.51 -4.42
CA MET A 117 -13.42 6.56 -5.08
C MET A 117 -14.15 5.79 -6.20
N LYS A 118 -15.45 5.48 -6.03
CA LYS A 118 -16.27 4.89 -7.09
C LYS A 118 -16.42 5.81 -8.28
N GLU A 119 -16.67 7.11 -8.04
CA GLU A 119 -16.73 8.12 -9.10
C GLU A 119 -15.37 8.25 -9.80
N SER A 120 -14.28 8.24 -9.07
CA SER A 120 -12.92 8.24 -9.63
C SER A 120 -12.67 7.03 -10.54
N ALA A 121 -13.14 5.84 -10.15
CA ALA A 121 -13.06 4.65 -10.98
C ALA A 121 -13.88 4.76 -12.27
N GLN A 122 -15.07 5.37 -12.21
CA GLN A 122 -15.90 5.64 -13.39
C GLN A 122 -15.25 6.65 -14.32
N ALA A 123 -14.66 7.72 -13.77
CA ALA A 123 -13.91 8.72 -14.54
C ALA A 123 -12.69 8.12 -15.23
N ALA A 124 -11.94 7.29 -14.53
CA ALA A 124 -10.79 6.56 -15.08
C ALA A 124 -11.21 5.66 -16.25
N LEU A 125 -12.25 4.86 -16.08
CA LEU A 125 -12.77 4.00 -17.14
C LEU A 125 -13.28 4.81 -18.35
N SER A 126 -13.97 5.91 -18.10
CA SER A 126 -14.47 6.80 -19.17
C SER A 126 -13.30 7.42 -19.96
N TYR A 127 -12.25 7.83 -19.29
CA TYR A 127 -11.04 8.34 -19.93
C TYR A 127 -10.37 7.27 -20.80
N VAL A 128 -10.18 6.06 -20.28
CA VAL A 128 -9.57 4.96 -21.03
C VAL A 128 -10.41 4.59 -22.25
N LYS A 129 -11.74 4.48 -22.10
CA LYS A 129 -12.67 4.21 -23.22
C LYS A 129 -12.60 5.27 -24.31
N SER A 130 -12.60 6.56 -23.92
CA SER A 130 -12.58 7.66 -24.89
C SER A 130 -11.24 7.84 -25.59
N ASN A 131 -10.16 7.24 -25.08
CA ASN A 131 -8.81 7.26 -25.66
C ASN A 131 -8.29 5.87 -26.03
N ALA A 132 -9.19 4.89 -26.21
CA ALA A 132 -8.81 3.50 -26.44
C ALA A 132 -7.86 3.33 -27.64
N GLU A 133 -8.18 3.97 -28.77
CA GLU A 133 -7.32 3.94 -29.98
C GLU A 133 -5.90 4.46 -29.70
N LYS A 134 -5.79 5.53 -28.92
CA LYS A 134 -4.50 6.10 -28.53
C LYS A 134 -3.64 5.14 -27.73
N PHE A 135 -4.28 4.27 -26.95
CA PHE A 135 -3.61 3.22 -26.17
C PHE A 135 -3.46 1.90 -26.93
N GLY A 136 -3.99 1.80 -28.16
CA GLY A 136 -3.99 0.56 -28.94
C GLY A 136 -4.95 -0.48 -28.40
N ILE A 137 -6.07 -0.04 -27.79
CA ILE A 137 -7.10 -0.90 -27.21
C ILE A 137 -8.28 -0.96 -28.17
N ASP A 138 -8.79 -2.16 -28.45
CA ASP A 138 -10.02 -2.34 -29.25
C ASP A 138 -11.24 -1.85 -28.46
N CYS A 139 -11.93 -0.84 -29.00
CA CYS A 139 -13.13 -0.28 -28.38
C CYS A 139 -14.26 -1.30 -28.18
N ASP A 140 -14.32 -2.34 -29.00
CA ASP A 140 -15.35 -3.37 -28.90
C ASP A 140 -15.14 -4.30 -27.68
N GLU A 141 -13.93 -4.40 -27.16
CA GLU A 141 -13.67 -5.16 -25.94
C GLU A 141 -14.47 -4.62 -24.75
N PHE A 142 -14.62 -3.29 -24.65
CA PHE A 142 -15.41 -2.67 -23.58
C PHE A 142 -16.90 -2.97 -23.64
N LYS A 143 -17.43 -3.31 -24.82
CA LYS A 143 -18.85 -3.67 -24.99
C LYS A 143 -19.10 -5.14 -24.70
N LYS A 144 -18.09 -5.99 -24.90
CA LYS A 144 -18.17 -7.44 -24.79
C LYS A 144 -17.69 -7.99 -23.48
N SER A 145 -17.15 -7.12 -22.61
CA SER A 145 -16.54 -7.52 -21.34
C SER A 145 -17.10 -6.71 -20.19
N ASP A 146 -17.44 -7.38 -19.12
CA ASP A 146 -17.58 -6.75 -17.80
C ASP A 146 -16.19 -6.53 -17.21
N ILE A 147 -16.00 -5.40 -16.55
CA ILE A 147 -14.74 -5.00 -15.94
C ILE A 147 -14.91 -5.01 -14.42
N HIS A 148 -14.03 -5.70 -13.72
CA HIS A 148 -14.05 -5.74 -12.26
C HIS A 148 -12.79 -5.09 -11.71
N ILE A 149 -12.97 -4.00 -10.98
CA ILE A 149 -11.91 -3.32 -10.22
C ILE A 149 -12.04 -3.73 -8.77
N HIS A 150 -10.98 -4.28 -8.22
CA HIS A 150 -10.90 -4.69 -6.83
C HIS A 150 -9.74 -3.97 -6.14
N VAL A 151 -9.99 -3.50 -4.93
CA VAL A 151 -8.95 -2.96 -4.07
C VAL A 151 -8.93 -3.81 -2.79
N PRO A 152 -7.94 -4.69 -2.63
CA PRO A 152 -7.85 -5.60 -1.47
C PRO A 152 -7.91 -4.88 -0.12
N GLU A 153 -7.89 -5.65 0.96
CA GLU A 153 -8.00 -5.16 2.35
C GLU A 153 -9.37 -4.53 2.68
N GLY A 154 -10.44 -5.28 2.44
CA GLY A 154 -11.82 -4.85 2.69
C GLY A 154 -12.15 -4.51 4.16
N ALA A 155 -11.25 -4.72 5.11
CA ALA A 155 -11.42 -4.29 6.49
C ALA A 155 -11.27 -2.76 6.66
N VAL A 156 -10.58 -2.08 5.75
CA VAL A 156 -10.35 -0.64 5.78
C VAL A 156 -11.21 0.03 4.73
N ASN A 157 -11.97 1.06 5.13
CA ASN A 157 -12.70 1.90 4.19
C ASN A 157 -11.71 2.74 3.39
N LYS A 158 -11.91 2.73 2.07
CA LYS A 158 -11.08 3.48 1.11
C LYS A 158 -11.95 4.48 0.40
N ASP A 159 -11.60 5.74 0.48
CA ASP A 159 -12.30 6.80 -0.22
C ASP A 159 -11.33 7.90 -0.69
N GLY A 160 -11.80 8.73 -1.59
CA GLY A 160 -11.06 9.84 -2.17
C GLY A 160 -10.69 9.65 -3.64
N PRO A 161 -10.34 10.73 -4.33
CA PRO A 161 -10.09 10.72 -5.78
C PRO A 161 -8.65 10.32 -6.14
N SER A 162 -7.75 10.23 -5.17
CA SER A 162 -6.30 10.10 -5.39
C SER A 162 -5.83 8.78 -6.02
N ALA A 163 -6.72 7.78 -6.11
CA ALA A 163 -6.45 6.52 -6.80
C ALA A 163 -6.75 6.59 -8.32
N GLY A 164 -7.23 7.71 -8.83
CA GLY A 164 -7.66 7.85 -10.22
C GLY A 164 -6.59 7.46 -11.24
N ILE A 165 -5.37 7.99 -11.09
CA ILE A 165 -4.26 7.65 -12.00
C ILE A 165 -3.85 6.17 -11.87
N THR A 166 -3.88 5.62 -10.66
CA THR A 166 -3.58 4.20 -10.41
C THR A 166 -4.58 3.31 -11.12
N ILE A 167 -5.88 3.59 -10.97
CA ILE A 167 -6.95 2.84 -11.63
C ILE A 167 -6.83 2.96 -13.15
N THR A 168 -6.55 4.15 -13.67
CA THR A 168 -6.34 4.39 -15.10
C THR A 168 -5.20 3.53 -15.63
N SER A 169 -4.06 3.54 -14.96
CA SER A 169 -2.88 2.76 -15.34
C SER A 169 -3.13 1.27 -15.25
N THR A 170 -3.90 0.82 -14.25
CA THR A 170 -4.28 -0.59 -14.10
C THR A 170 -5.18 -1.05 -15.25
N LEU A 171 -6.15 -0.23 -15.66
CA LEU A 171 -7.00 -0.50 -16.82
C LEU A 171 -6.19 -0.59 -18.12
N ILE A 172 -5.29 0.37 -18.36
CA ILE A 172 -4.41 0.38 -19.53
C ILE A 172 -3.51 -0.86 -19.51
N SER A 173 -2.91 -1.19 -18.36
CA SER A 173 -2.10 -2.40 -18.18
C SER A 173 -2.88 -3.65 -18.60
N LEU A 174 -4.10 -3.82 -18.10
CA LEU A 174 -4.95 -4.97 -18.41
C LEU A 174 -5.22 -5.12 -19.91
N PHE A 175 -5.72 -4.08 -20.54
CA PHE A 175 -6.15 -4.15 -21.95
C PHE A 175 -4.98 -4.17 -22.93
N THR A 176 -3.86 -3.56 -22.58
CA THR A 176 -2.64 -3.60 -23.41
C THR A 176 -1.72 -4.79 -23.10
N LYS A 177 -2.02 -5.56 -22.05
CA LYS A 177 -1.20 -6.66 -21.55
C LYS A 177 0.23 -6.26 -21.20
N ARG A 178 0.40 -4.99 -20.82
CA ARG A 178 1.69 -4.43 -20.38
C ARG A 178 1.75 -4.41 -18.86
N ILE A 179 2.86 -4.90 -18.33
CA ILE A 179 3.12 -4.93 -16.91
C ILE A 179 3.50 -3.52 -16.42
N VAL A 180 3.02 -3.15 -15.23
CA VAL A 180 3.55 -2.03 -14.44
C VAL A 180 4.33 -2.62 -13.29
N SER A 181 5.57 -2.18 -13.12
CA SER A 181 6.42 -2.72 -12.05
C SER A 181 5.85 -2.44 -10.66
N ASN A 182 5.92 -3.43 -9.79
CA ASN A 182 5.53 -3.33 -8.38
C ASN A 182 6.42 -2.36 -7.56
N LYS A 183 7.55 -1.93 -8.14
CA LYS A 183 8.43 -0.89 -7.57
C LYS A 183 7.99 0.54 -7.93
N ILE A 184 6.90 0.67 -8.68
CA ILE A 184 6.31 1.95 -9.06
C ILE A 184 5.00 2.13 -8.31
N ALA A 185 4.81 3.27 -7.68
CA ALA A 185 3.53 3.68 -7.11
C ALA A 185 3.01 4.95 -7.76
N MET A 186 1.70 5.14 -7.73
CA MET A 186 1.04 6.30 -8.31
C MET A 186 0.02 6.88 -7.35
N THR A 187 -0.12 8.20 -7.38
CA THR A 187 -1.19 8.90 -6.67
C THR A 187 -1.56 10.18 -7.40
N GLY A 188 -2.83 10.41 -7.62
CA GLY A 188 -3.34 11.58 -8.33
C GLY A 188 -4.79 11.39 -8.73
N GLU A 189 -5.54 12.47 -8.76
CA GLU A 189 -6.89 12.49 -9.31
C GLU A 189 -6.83 12.56 -10.83
N ILE A 190 -7.62 11.74 -11.52
CA ILE A 190 -7.72 11.76 -12.98
C ILE A 190 -8.93 12.55 -13.44
N THR A 191 -8.76 13.39 -14.44
CA THR A 191 -9.86 14.06 -15.12
C THR A 191 -10.27 13.31 -16.39
N LEU A 192 -11.48 13.58 -16.91
CA LEU A 192 -11.94 13.03 -18.20
C LEU A 192 -11.07 13.46 -19.39
N ARG A 193 -10.21 14.46 -19.22
CA ARG A 193 -9.24 14.93 -20.22
C ARG A 193 -7.85 14.32 -20.07
N GLY A 194 -7.65 13.46 -19.05
CA GLY A 194 -6.38 12.82 -18.79
C GLY A 194 -5.38 13.68 -18.02
N ARG A 195 -5.82 14.80 -17.41
CA ARG A 195 -4.97 15.55 -16.50
C ARG A 195 -4.94 14.84 -15.14
N VAL A 196 -3.77 14.84 -14.53
CA VAL A 196 -3.57 14.37 -13.16
C VAL A 196 -3.57 15.60 -12.25
N LEU A 197 -4.53 15.65 -11.32
CA LEU A 197 -4.65 16.76 -10.38
C LEU A 197 -3.92 16.45 -9.07
N PRO A 198 -3.45 17.50 -8.37
CA PRO A 198 -2.82 17.37 -7.05
C PRO A 198 -3.74 16.71 -6.02
N ILE A 199 -3.13 16.06 -5.03
CA ILE A 199 -3.83 15.35 -3.96
C ILE A 199 -3.28 15.73 -2.59
N GLY A 200 -4.08 15.51 -1.56
CA GLY A 200 -3.65 15.71 -0.17
C GLY A 200 -2.79 14.56 0.37
N GLY A 201 -2.04 14.84 1.43
CA GLY A 201 -1.26 13.83 2.15
C GLY A 201 -0.06 13.30 1.38
N LEU A 202 0.51 14.08 0.46
CA LEU A 202 1.64 13.64 -0.36
C LEU A 202 2.86 13.27 0.49
N LYS A 203 3.17 14.07 1.51
CA LYS A 203 4.29 13.80 2.42
C LYS A 203 4.19 12.43 3.09
N GLU A 204 3.03 12.12 3.65
CA GLU A 204 2.77 10.84 4.31
C GLU A 204 2.80 9.69 3.31
N LYS A 205 2.25 9.88 2.12
CA LYS A 205 2.27 8.90 1.04
C LYS A 205 3.68 8.60 0.57
N VAL A 206 4.55 9.60 0.44
CA VAL A 206 5.96 9.42 0.09
C VAL A 206 6.69 8.61 1.15
N ILE A 207 6.45 8.91 2.43
CA ILE A 207 7.04 8.14 3.54
C ILE A 207 6.55 6.69 3.51
N GLY A 208 5.25 6.46 3.25
CA GLY A 208 4.68 5.11 3.09
C GLY A 208 5.29 4.36 1.91
N ALA A 209 5.44 5.02 0.76
CA ALA A 209 6.10 4.46 -0.42
C ALA A 209 7.55 4.07 -0.14
N HIS A 210 8.31 4.93 0.54
CA HIS A 210 9.69 4.65 0.92
C HIS A 210 9.78 3.41 1.84
N ARG A 211 8.90 3.31 2.84
CA ARG A 211 8.84 2.12 3.72
C ARG A 211 8.51 0.84 2.98
N ALA A 212 7.69 0.92 1.92
CA ALA A 212 7.32 -0.20 1.07
C ALA A 212 8.35 -0.52 -0.03
N ASN A 213 9.54 0.10 0.01
CA ASN A 213 10.60 -0.05 -1.00
C ASN A 213 10.14 0.28 -2.42
N ILE A 214 9.26 1.27 -2.58
CA ILE A 214 8.90 1.82 -3.88
C ILE A 214 10.09 2.65 -4.40
N CYS A 215 10.51 2.35 -5.62
CA CYS A 215 11.65 3.01 -6.25
C CYS A 215 11.26 4.29 -6.98
N LEU A 216 10.03 4.36 -7.49
CA LEU A 216 9.56 5.48 -8.30
C LEU A 216 8.11 5.82 -7.95
N LEU A 217 7.86 7.10 -7.70
CA LEU A 217 6.53 7.63 -7.41
C LEU A 217 6.09 8.58 -8.53
N TYR A 218 4.95 8.29 -9.15
CA TYR A 218 4.29 9.21 -10.06
C TYR A 218 3.14 9.93 -9.35
N THR A 219 3.11 11.24 -9.51
CA THR A 219 2.03 12.11 -9.02
C THR A 219 1.80 13.25 -10.01
N SER A 220 0.83 14.12 -9.73
CA SER A 220 0.73 15.39 -10.44
C SER A 220 2.00 16.22 -10.27
N ASP A 221 2.29 17.11 -11.20
CA ASP A 221 3.28 18.15 -10.96
C ASP A 221 2.87 18.88 -9.69
N ALA A 222 3.61 18.63 -8.61
CA ALA A 222 3.39 19.35 -7.38
C ALA A 222 3.64 20.82 -7.66
N ALA A 223 2.62 21.65 -7.47
CA ALA A 223 2.91 23.04 -7.23
C ALA A 223 3.81 23.07 -5.99
N ASP A 224 4.96 23.68 -6.12
CA ASP A 224 5.87 23.94 -5.02
C ASP A 224 5.12 24.74 -3.94
N ASP A 225 4.73 24.06 -2.86
CA ASP A 225 4.26 24.66 -1.61
C ASP A 225 5.21 24.27 -0.47
#